data_74f79ed8dee4d219bd8bbc7aae5b300f
#
_entry.id   74f79ed8dee4d219bd8bbc7aae5b300f
#
_cell.length_a   1.000
_cell.length_b   1.000
_cell.length_c   1.000
_cell.angle_alpha   90.00
_cell.angle_beta   90.00
_cell.angle_gamma   90.00
#
_symmetry.space_group_name_H-M   'P 1'
#
loop_
_entity.id
_entity.type
_entity.pdbx_description
1 polymer ?
#
loop_
_entity_poly.entity_id
_entity_poly.type
_entity_poly.pdbx_seq_one_letter_code
_entity_poly.pdbx_strand_id
1 'polypeptide(L)'
;MIEYTVTEAKINTASKIFYSDLNISNSEIQSFISFANKTGDHQNRKTNVKADMSEWSIWTKTNIYDSVLEAVSDMVNNTTTDWLMKDYNGGVYKIKNAWLATYRKGDYTKAHTHGPESWASFVFFIKNDDNNTPLIFKGLQDYLFEPVVGRVVIFPSYLEHYVPVIESDSERIVLAGNIVYVPSNKE
;
A
#
# COMPACT_ATOMS: atom_id res chain seq x y z
N MET A 1 6.26 7.40 17.57
CA MET A 1 4.93 6.97 17.03
C MET A 1 4.47 8.05 16.07
N ILE A 2 4.10 7.68 14.84
CA ILE A 2 3.59 8.63 13.84
C ILE A 2 2.14 8.98 14.19
N GLU A 3 1.79 10.26 14.18
CA GLU A 3 0.42 10.71 14.32
C GLU A 3 -0.33 10.54 12.99
N TYR A 4 -1.54 10.01 13.04
CA TYR A 4 -2.40 9.83 11.88
C TYR A 4 -3.88 10.01 12.23
N THR A 5 -4.67 10.38 11.23
CA THR A 5 -6.14 10.40 11.33
C THR A 5 -6.72 9.53 10.22
N VAL A 6 -7.51 8.54 10.59
CA VAL A 6 -8.10 7.62 9.62
C VAL A 6 -9.29 8.27 8.92
N THR A 7 -9.29 8.27 7.61
CA THR A 7 -10.42 8.68 6.78
C THR A 7 -10.96 7.47 6.01
N GLU A 8 -12.27 7.28 6.07
CA GLU A 8 -12.97 6.23 5.32
C GLU A 8 -13.51 6.79 4.01
N ALA A 9 -13.34 6.06 2.91
CA ALA A 9 -14.00 6.34 1.66
C ALA A 9 -14.78 5.10 1.19
N LYS A 10 -16.03 5.30 0.78
CA LYS A 10 -16.86 4.25 0.21
C LYS A 10 -16.56 4.08 -1.27
N ILE A 11 -16.17 2.89 -1.65
CA ILE A 11 -16.02 2.47 -3.02
C ILE A 11 -17.20 1.58 -3.35
N ASN A 12 -18.14 2.13 -4.09
CA ASN A 12 -19.14 1.35 -4.77
C ASN A 12 -20.00 0.43 -3.90
N THR A 13 -20.77 1.00 -3.03
CA THR A 13 -21.86 0.38 -2.26
C THR A 13 -21.51 -0.80 -1.33
N ALA A 14 -20.46 -1.57 -1.59
CA ALA A 14 -20.15 -2.78 -0.83
C ALA A 14 -18.74 -2.80 -0.22
N SER A 15 -17.81 -2.03 -0.73
CA SER A 15 -16.43 -2.02 -0.22
C SER A 15 -16.05 -0.63 0.29
N LYS A 16 -15.33 -0.61 1.40
CA LYS A 16 -14.74 0.59 1.96
C LYS A 16 -13.24 0.45 1.92
N ILE A 17 -12.57 1.57 1.69
CA ILE A 17 -11.14 1.71 1.95
C ILE A 17 -10.96 2.73 3.08
N PHE A 18 -9.85 2.69 3.75
CA PHE A 18 -9.48 3.77 4.66
C PHE A 18 -8.06 4.23 4.38
N TYR A 19 -7.81 5.50 4.65
CA TYR A 19 -6.52 6.11 4.39
C TYR A 19 -6.20 7.15 5.45
N SER A 20 -4.93 7.50 5.54
CA SER A 20 -4.43 8.58 6.36
C SER A 20 -3.26 9.27 5.71
N ASP A 21 -3.12 10.56 5.93
CA ASP A 21 -1.90 11.31 5.66
C ASP A 21 -1.03 11.20 6.92
N LEU A 22 0.09 10.48 6.80
CA LEU A 22 1.02 10.27 7.90
C LEU A 22 1.88 11.52 8.11
N ASN A 23 2.05 11.92 9.36
CA ASN A 23 2.93 13.03 9.71
C ASN A 23 4.40 12.59 9.64
N ILE A 24 4.94 12.54 8.41
CA ILE A 24 6.32 12.13 8.11
C ILE A 24 7.10 13.36 7.67
N SER A 25 8.27 13.54 8.25
CA SER A 25 9.14 14.67 7.91
C SER A 25 9.70 14.56 6.49
N ASN A 26 10.00 15.71 5.88
CA ASN A 26 10.67 15.74 4.58
C ASN A 26 12.01 14.98 4.58
N SER A 27 12.75 14.97 5.69
CA SER A 27 14.00 14.21 5.81
C SER A 27 13.78 12.70 5.77
N GLU A 28 12.71 12.19 6.36
CA GLU A 28 12.34 10.77 6.28
C GLU A 28 11.93 10.41 4.86
N ILE A 29 11.09 11.21 4.21
CA ILE A 29 10.71 11.02 2.80
C ILE A 29 11.96 10.96 1.90
N GLN A 30 12.92 11.87 2.07
CA GLN A 30 14.16 11.84 1.29
C GLN A 30 15.01 10.59 1.58
N SER A 31 14.99 10.09 2.82
CA SER A 31 15.64 8.84 3.18
C SER A 31 14.97 7.64 2.51
N PHE A 32 13.64 7.61 2.46
CA PHE A 32 12.87 6.58 1.74
C PHE A 32 13.17 6.56 0.24
N ILE A 33 13.19 7.73 -0.40
CA ILE A 33 13.55 7.88 -1.82
C ILE A 33 14.98 7.39 -2.08
N SER A 34 15.92 7.82 -1.23
CA SER A 34 17.34 7.44 -1.36
C SER A 34 17.53 5.92 -1.22
N PHE A 35 16.80 5.29 -0.33
CA PHE A 35 16.82 3.84 -0.16
C PHE A 35 16.19 3.13 -1.36
N ALA A 36 15.03 3.58 -1.83
CA ALA A 36 14.35 3.00 -2.98
C ALA A 36 15.24 3.03 -4.24
N ASN A 37 15.93 4.14 -4.49
CA ASN A 37 16.84 4.28 -5.61
C ASN A 37 18.06 3.35 -5.56
N LYS A 38 18.46 2.90 -4.36
CA LYS A 38 19.59 1.98 -4.18
C LYS A 38 19.19 0.51 -4.27
N THR A 39 17.93 0.20 -4.00
CA THR A 39 17.44 -1.18 -3.85
C THR A 39 16.55 -1.65 -4.98
N GLY A 40 16.22 -0.79 -5.92
CA GLY A 40 15.46 -1.14 -7.11
C GLY A 40 16.18 -2.24 -7.88
N ASP A 41 15.67 -3.46 -7.78
CA ASP A 41 16.11 -4.55 -8.64
C ASP A 41 15.40 -4.38 -9.99
N HIS A 42 16.11 -3.87 -10.96
CA HIS A 42 15.64 -3.61 -12.32
C HIS A 42 15.32 -4.90 -13.11
N GLN A 43 15.21 -6.03 -12.44
CA GLN A 43 14.94 -7.29 -13.09
C GLN A 43 13.44 -7.49 -13.31
N ASN A 44 13.09 -7.75 -14.57
CA ASN A 44 11.79 -8.15 -15.08
C ASN A 44 11.13 -9.25 -14.26
N ARG A 45 10.54 -8.92 -13.11
CA ARG A 45 9.71 -9.85 -12.37
C ARG A 45 8.43 -10.06 -13.18
N LYS A 46 8.10 -11.31 -13.45
CA LYS A 46 6.83 -11.69 -14.10
C LYS A 46 5.69 -11.48 -13.09
N THR A 47 5.23 -10.26 -12.98
CA THR A 47 4.12 -9.87 -12.10
C THR A 47 3.07 -9.11 -12.91
N ASN A 48 1.98 -8.70 -12.26
CA ASN A 48 0.99 -7.79 -12.84
C ASN A 48 1.52 -6.35 -12.97
N VAL A 49 2.69 -6.09 -12.42
CA VAL A 49 3.32 -4.77 -12.33
C VAL A 49 4.43 -4.67 -13.37
N LYS A 50 4.37 -3.68 -14.22
CA LYS A 50 5.49 -3.19 -15.02
C LYS A 50 6.04 -1.96 -14.31
N ALA A 51 7.07 -2.14 -13.51
CA ALA A 51 7.79 -1.12 -12.76
C ALA A 51 9.08 -1.73 -12.21
N ASP A 52 10.01 -0.91 -11.75
CA ASP A 52 11.15 -1.40 -10.99
C ASP A 52 10.66 -1.80 -9.59
N MET A 53 10.82 -3.06 -9.24
CA MET A 53 10.35 -3.60 -7.96
C MET A 53 11.49 -4.13 -7.11
N SER A 54 11.46 -3.88 -5.81
CA SER A 54 12.27 -4.59 -4.85
C SER A 54 11.76 -6.03 -4.65
N GLU A 55 12.49 -6.82 -3.90
CA GLU A 55 11.97 -8.09 -3.40
C GLU A 55 10.81 -7.89 -2.41
N TRP A 56 9.96 -8.93 -2.28
CA TRP A 56 8.75 -8.92 -1.43
C TRP A 56 9.04 -8.84 0.08
N SER A 57 10.29 -9.09 0.47
CA SER A 57 10.76 -9.10 1.84
C SER A 57 11.66 -7.91 2.17
N ILE A 58 11.64 -6.84 1.37
CA ILE A 58 12.55 -5.70 1.60
C ILE A 58 12.40 -5.11 3.00
N TRP A 59 11.21 -5.14 3.56
CA TRP A 59 10.89 -4.64 4.88
C TRP A 59 11.63 -5.36 6.02
N THR A 60 12.07 -6.61 5.81
CA THR A 60 12.86 -7.37 6.81
C THR A 60 14.36 -7.08 6.73
N LYS A 61 14.80 -6.35 5.72
CA LYS A 61 16.23 -6.06 5.46
C LYS A 61 16.63 -4.64 5.86
N THR A 62 15.68 -3.85 6.29
CA THR A 62 15.91 -2.46 6.70
C THR A 62 14.86 -2.05 7.73
N ASN A 63 15.21 -1.14 8.61
CA ASN A 63 14.29 -0.52 9.56
C ASN A 63 13.81 0.87 9.08
N ILE A 64 14.18 1.27 7.87
CA ILE A 64 13.90 2.64 7.39
C ILE A 64 12.39 2.90 7.25
N TYR A 65 11.57 1.86 7.05
CA TYR A 65 10.12 1.96 6.91
C TYR A 65 9.34 1.54 8.17
N ASP A 66 10.01 1.24 9.27
CA ASP A 66 9.36 0.71 10.49
C ASP A 66 8.24 1.62 10.98
N SER A 67 8.48 2.93 11.01
CA SER A 67 7.46 3.91 11.44
C SER A 67 6.19 3.88 10.56
N VAL A 68 6.34 3.67 9.25
CA VAL A 68 5.21 3.52 8.32
C VAL A 68 4.50 2.19 8.54
N LEU A 69 5.25 1.09 8.68
CA LEU A 69 4.70 -0.25 8.89
C LEU A 69 4.00 -0.37 10.25
N GLU A 70 4.52 0.27 11.28
CA GLU A 70 3.86 0.40 12.59
C GLU A 70 2.54 1.16 12.46
N ALA A 71 2.53 2.31 11.77
CA ALA A 71 1.30 3.06 11.52
C ALA A 71 0.27 2.24 10.74
N VAL A 72 0.67 1.50 9.71
CA VAL A 72 -0.22 0.58 8.96
C VAL A 72 -0.76 -0.50 9.89
N SER A 73 0.08 -1.10 10.73
CA SER A 73 -0.32 -2.13 11.68
C SER A 73 -1.32 -1.59 12.69
N ASP A 74 -1.07 -0.42 13.24
CA ASP A 74 -1.97 0.26 14.18
C ASP A 74 -3.30 0.62 13.52
N MET A 75 -3.28 1.17 12.32
CA MET A 75 -4.49 1.52 11.58
C MET A 75 -5.39 0.29 11.38
N VAL A 76 -4.84 -0.82 10.90
CA VAL A 76 -5.63 -2.02 10.61
C VAL A 76 -6.16 -2.69 11.88
N ASN A 77 -5.41 -2.65 12.98
CA ASN A 77 -5.82 -3.25 14.25
C ASN A 77 -6.79 -2.37 15.06
N ASN A 78 -6.78 -1.05 14.85
CA ASN A 78 -7.61 -0.10 15.61
C ASN A 78 -8.82 0.42 14.82
N THR A 79 -8.86 0.31 13.50
CA THR A 79 -9.99 0.77 12.69
C THR A 79 -11.10 -0.28 12.65
N THR A 80 -12.34 0.15 12.87
CA THR A 80 -13.52 -0.72 12.74
C THR A 80 -14.13 -0.56 11.36
N THR A 81 -14.17 -1.63 10.60
CA THR A 81 -14.84 -1.68 9.31
C THR A 81 -15.61 -3.00 9.19
N ASP A 82 -16.51 -3.07 8.22
CA ASP A 82 -17.33 -4.24 7.93
C ASP A 82 -16.56 -5.41 7.28
N TRP A 83 -15.35 -5.18 6.79
CA TRP A 83 -14.51 -6.20 6.17
C TRP A 83 -13.28 -6.60 7.01
N LEU A 84 -13.01 -5.90 8.14
CA LEU A 84 -12.02 -6.32 9.13
C LEU A 84 -12.71 -7.13 10.21
N MET A 85 -12.29 -8.38 10.39
CA MET A 85 -12.76 -9.23 11.48
C MET A 85 -12.18 -8.72 12.80
N LYS A 86 -12.94 -7.94 13.54
CA LYS A 86 -12.60 -7.61 14.94
C LYS A 86 -13.18 -8.67 15.85
N ASP A 87 -12.42 -9.00 16.86
CA ASP A 87 -12.82 -9.88 17.97
C ASP A 87 -13.15 -11.34 17.62
N TYR A 88 -12.97 -11.76 16.38
CA TYR A 88 -13.08 -13.18 16.08
C TYR A 88 -11.86 -13.92 16.66
N ASN A 89 -12.02 -14.45 17.85
CA ASN A 89 -10.99 -15.19 18.60
C ASN A 89 -9.76 -14.37 19.05
N GLY A 90 -9.87 -13.04 19.19
CA GLY A 90 -8.77 -12.22 19.71
C GLY A 90 -7.52 -12.17 18.84
N GLY A 91 -7.65 -12.45 17.54
CA GLY A 91 -6.52 -12.39 16.60
C GLY A 91 -6.09 -10.97 16.25
N VAL A 92 -4.97 -10.87 15.58
CA VAL A 92 -4.35 -9.60 15.18
C VAL A 92 -3.99 -9.60 13.70
N TYR A 93 -3.98 -8.42 13.10
CA TYR A 93 -3.48 -8.23 11.75
C TYR A 93 -1.98 -7.97 11.77
N LYS A 94 -1.25 -8.64 10.87
CA LYS A 94 0.22 -8.50 10.75
C LYS A 94 0.61 -8.27 9.30
N ILE A 95 1.65 -7.48 9.09
CA ILE A 95 2.28 -7.37 7.78
C ILE A 95 2.81 -8.75 7.36
N LYS A 96 2.38 -9.21 6.20
CA LYS A 96 2.86 -10.47 5.60
C LYS A 96 4.12 -10.23 4.77
N ASN A 97 4.06 -9.23 3.92
CA ASN A 97 5.16 -8.81 3.07
C ASN A 97 4.98 -7.33 2.67
N ALA A 98 6.09 -6.72 2.29
CA ALA A 98 6.10 -5.38 1.73
C ALA A 98 7.26 -5.22 0.74
N TRP A 99 7.04 -4.43 -0.30
CA TRP A 99 7.99 -4.18 -1.38
C TRP A 99 7.88 -2.74 -1.87
N LEU A 100 8.96 -2.27 -2.49
CA LEU A 100 8.99 -1.01 -3.21
C LEU A 100 8.60 -1.22 -4.66
N ALA A 101 7.92 -0.24 -5.25
CA ALA A 101 7.70 -0.17 -6.68
C ALA A 101 7.95 1.27 -7.16
N THR A 102 8.84 1.41 -8.15
CA THR A 102 9.19 2.68 -8.79
C THR A 102 8.67 2.65 -10.22
N TYR A 103 7.69 3.51 -10.47
CA TYR A 103 7.05 3.67 -11.78
C TYR A 103 7.64 4.87 -12.51
N ARG A 104 7.87 4.69 -13.80
CA ARG A 104 8.28 5.73 -14.76
C ARG A 104 7.37 5.73 -15.97
N LYS A 105 7.61 6.62 -16.92
CA LYS A 105 6.85 6.68 -18.16
C LYS A 105 6.76 5.32 -18.86
N GLY A 106 5.55 4.94 -19.21
CA GLY A 106 5.23 3.66 -19.84
C GLY A 106 5.03 2.50 -18.84
N ASP A 107 5.22 2.72 -17.54
CA ASP A 107 4.96 1.73 -16.51
C ASP A 107 3.50 1.73 -16.08
N TYR A 108 3.04 0.59 -15.57
CA TYR A 108 1.66 0.38 -15.15
C TYR A 108 1.53 -0.81 -14.19
N THR A 109 0.38 -0.93 -13.57
CA THR A 109 -0.04 -2.18 -12.92
C THR A 109 -1.36 -2.64 -13.54
N LYS A 110 -1.40 -3.88 -14.02
CA LYS A 110 -2.64 -4.49 -14.53
C LYS A 110 -3.65 -4.66 -13.41
N ALA A 111 -4.93 -4.61 -13.75
CA ALA A 111 -6.00 -4.89 -12.81
C ALA A 111 -5.82 -6.28 -12.19
N HIS A 112 -5.83 -6.33 -10.87
CA HIS A 112 -5.59 -7.55 -10.09
C HIS A 112 -6.17 -7.45 -8.69
N THR A 113 -6.29 -8.60 -8.05
CA THR A 113 -6.58 -8.75 -6.62
C THR A 113 -5.40 -9.47 -5.96
N HIS A 114 -5.32 -9.41 -4.64
CA HIS A 114 -4.40 -10.25 -3.89
C HIS A 114 -5.09 -11.56 -3.49
N GLY A 115 -4.33 -12.65 -3.52
CA GLY A 115 -4.87 -13.99 -3.30
C GLY A 115 -5.43 -14.22 -1.89
N PRO A 116 -6.07 -15.40 -1.67
CA PRO A 116 -6.81 -15.70 -0.44
C PRO A 116 -5.95 -15.72 0.82
N GLU A 117 -4.64 -15.71 0.67
CA GLU A 117 -3.70 -15.67 1.79
C GLU A 117 -3.50 -14.26 2.37
N SER A 118 -4.10 -13.23 1.77
CA SER A 118 -4.01 -11.86 2.24
C SER A 118 -5.40 -11.35 2.59
N TRP A 119 -5.53 -10.71 3.74
CA TRP A 119 -6.80 -10.14 4.20
C TRP A 119 -6.99 -8.72 3.69
N ALA A 120 -5.95 -7.92 3.84
CA ALA A 120 -5.86 -6.55 3.37
C ALA A 120 -4.57 -6.32 2.60
N SER A 121 -4.55 -5.22 1.85
CA SER A 121 -3.36 -4.69 1.19
C SER A 121 -3.24 -3.21 1.51
N PHE A 122 -2.04 -2.67 1.40
CA PHE A 122 -1.78 -1.25 1.58
C PHE A 122 -0.84 -0.71 0.50
N VAL A 123 -0.96 0.59 0.26
CA VAL A 123 -0.02 1.37 -0.56
C VAL A 123 0.29 2.67 0.18
N PHE A 124 1.58 2.93 0.42
CA PHE A 124 2.09 4.18 0.95
C PHE A 124 2.84 4.92 -0.15
N PHE A 125 2.49 6.20 -0.38
CA PHE A 125 3.06 7.01 -1.45
C PHE A 125 4.28 7.78 -0.94
N ILE A 126 5.47 7.39 -1.43
CA ILE A 126 6.76 7.97 -1.03
C ILE A 126 7.14 9.15 -1.92
N LYS A 127 6.92 9.03 -3.22
CA LYS A 127 7.22 10.05 -4.22
C LYS A 127 6.13 10.06 -5.29
N ASN A 128 5.76 11.23 -5.75
CA ASN A 128 4.80 11.41 -6.83
C ASN A 128 5.03 12.77 -7.49
N ASP A 129 6.08 12.87 -8.31
CA ASP A 129 6.44 14.10 -9.02
C ASP A 129 5.39 14.38 -10.11
N ASP A 130 4.61 15.43 -10.00
CA ASP A 130 3.63 15.92 -11.00
C ASP A 130 2.79 14.82 -11.70
N ASN A 131 2.91 13.57 -11.22
CA ASN A 131 2.24 12.40 -11.76
C ASN A 131 0.89 12.22 -11.07
N ASN A 132 -0.14 12.75 -11.69
CA ASN A 132 -1.52 12.65 -11.21
C ASN A 132 -2.19 11.31 -11.57
N THR A 133 -1.42 10.31 -12.02
CA THR A 133 -1.97 9.00 -12.35
C THR A 133 -2.51 8.33 -11.07
N PRO A 134 -3.83 8.12 -10.94
CA PRO A 134 -4.42 7.62 -9.72
C PRO A 134 -4.09 6.13 -9.48
N LEU A 135 -4.24 5.67 -8.25
CA LEU A 135 -4.53 4.27 -7.97
C LEU A 135 -6.03 4.07 -8.19
N ILE A 136 -6.42 3.17 -9.07
CA ILE A 136 -7.82 2.98 -9.43
C ILE A 136 -8.34 1.70 -8.82
N PHE A 137 -9.45 1.80 -8.09
CA PHE A 137 -10.20 0.67 -7.58
C PHE A 137 -11.40 0.40 -8.48
N LYS A 138 -11.52 -0.84 -8.94
CA LYS A 138 -12.58 -1.28 -9.85
C LYS A 138 -13.91 -1.41 -9.13
N GLY A 139 -14.98 -0.98 -9.81
CA GLY A 139 -16.33 -1.10 -9.32
C GLY A 139 -17.36 -0.94 -10.43
N LEU A 140 -18.65 -0.72 -10.11
CA LEU A 140 -19.66 -0.30 -11.09
C LEU A 140 -19.24 1.02 -11.75
N GLN A 141 -18.62 1.86 -10.96
CA GLN A 141 -17.91 3.05 -11.39
C GLN A 141 -16.53 3.02 -10.72
N ASP A 142 -15.47 3.12 -11.51
CA ASP A 142 -14.11 3.12 -10.99
C ASP A 142 -13.88 4.28 -10.02
N TYR A 143 -13.23 3.98 -8.88
CA TYR A 143 -12.86 4.99 -7.89
C TYR A 143 -11.38 5.36 -8.08
N LEU A 144 -11.13 6.63 -8.35
CA LEU A 144 -9.79 7.18 -8.58
C LEU A 144 -9.23 7.71 -7.26
N PHE A 145 -8.25 7.00 -6.70
CA PHE A 145 -7.59 7.40 -5.46
C PHE A 145 -6.35 8.23 -5.76
N GLU A 146 -6.32 9.44 -5.22
CA GLU A 146 -5.25 10.41 -5.46
C GLU A 146 -3.96 10.01 -4.73
N PRO A 147 -2.83 9.93 -5.44
CA PRO A 147 -1.53 9.51 -4.88
C PRO A 147 -0.79 10.67 -4.22
N VAL A 148 -1.21 11.08 -3.03
CA VAL A 148 -0.57 12.14 -2.24
C VAL A 148 0.64 11.59 -1.49
N VAL A 149 1.79 12.26 -1.58
CA VAL A 149 3.02 11.89 -0.83
C VAL A 149 2.76 11.94 0.68
N GLY A 150 3.19 10.90 1.39
CA GLY A 150 2.92 10.71 2.82
C GLY A 150 1.58 10.04 3.13
N ARG A 151 0.73 9.82 2.11
CA ARG A 151 -0.54 9.13 2.27
C ARG A 151 -0.37 7.62 2.23
N VAL A 152 -1.02 6.92 3.14
CA VAL A 152 -1.22 5.47 3.10
C VAL A 152 -2.69 5.16 2.87
N VAL A 153 -2.97 4.20 2.01
CA VAL A 153 -4.30 3.62 1.79
C VAL A 153 -4.28 2.15 2.12
N ILE A 154 -5.31 1.67 2.83
CA ILE A 154 -5.52 0.27 3.18
C ILE A 154 -6.88 -0.17 2.65
N PHE A 155 -6.92 -1.33 2.02
CA PHE A 155 -8.10 -1.84 1.33
C PHE A 155 -8.18 -3.37 1.40
N PRO A 156 -9.38 -3.95 1.24
CA PRO A 156 -9.55 -5.41 1.20
C PRO A 156 -8.75 -6.04 0.07
N SER A 157 -8.07 -7.14 0.33
CA SER A 157 -7.24 -7.83 -0.68
C SER A 157 -8.03 -8.32 -1.91
N TYR A 158 -9.33 -8.57 -1.77
CA TYR A 158 -10.21 -8.97 -2.88
C TYR A 158 -10.62 -7.81 -3.79
N LEU A 159 -10.36 -6.55 -3.38
CA LEU A 159 -10.74 -5.37 -4.16
C LEU A 159 -9.81 -5.22 -5.37
N GLU A 160 -10.39 -5.37 -6.57
CA GLU A 160 -9.62 -5.26 -7.80
C GLU A 160 -9.12 -3.83 -7.99
N HIS A 161 -7.84 -3.68 -8.26
CA HIS A 161 -7.20 -2.38 -8.42
C HIS A 161 -6.08 -2.39 -9.45
N TYR A 162 -5.73 -1.20 -9.97
CA TYR A 162 -4.69 -1.04 -10.97
C TYR A 162 -4.11 0.37 -10.99
N VAL A 163 -2.98 0.51 -11.67
CA VAL A 163 -2.38 1.81 -12.01
C VAL A 163 -2.37 1.92 -13.54
N PRO A 164 -3.00 2.93 -14.14
CA PRO A 164 -2.94 3.18 -15.58
C PRO A 164 -1.49 3.38 -16.05
N VAL A 165 -1.28 3.33 -17.35
CA VAL A 165 0.02 3.67 -17.94
C VAL A 165 0.41 5.10 -17.54
N ILE A 166 1.62 5.24 -17.00
CA ILE A 166 2.18 6.56 -16.67
C ILE A 166 2.64 7.23 -17.95
N GLU A 167 2.04 8.35 -18.28
CA GLU A 167 2.33 9.07 -19.53
C GLU A 167 3.37 10.18 -19.36
N SER A 168 3.51 10.70 -18.14
CA SER A 168 4.47 11.76 -17.83
C SER A 168 5.90 11.23 -17.64
N ASP A 169 6.90 12.12 -17.77
CA ASP A 169 8.29 11.79 -17.48
C ASP A 169 8.63 11.83 -15.98
N SER A 170 7.63 11.98 -15.12
CA SER A 170 7.77 11.99 -13.67
C SER A 170 7.95 10.59 -13.08
N GLU A 171 8.42 10.53 -11.85
CA GLU A 171 8.66 9.28 -11.13
C GLU A 171 7.69 9.14 -9.96
N ARG A 172 7.17 7.93 -9.77
CA ARG A 172 6.33 7.55 -8.63
C ARG A 172 6.95 6.40 -7.89
N ILE A 173 7.14 6.56 -6.58
CA ILE A 173 7.66 5.53 -5.70
C ILE A 173 6.61 5.21 -4.63
N VAL A 174 6.34 3.93 -4.44
CA VAL A 174 5.42 3.45 -3.41
C VAL A 174 6.05 2.31 -2.61
N LEU A 175 5.69 2.22 -1.32
CA LEU A 175 5.81 1.01 -0.52
C LEU A 175 4.42 0.34 -0.51
N ALA A 176 4.34 -0.86 -1.06
CA ALA A 176 3.12 -1.64 -1.08
C ALA A 176 3.30 -2.93 -0.27
N GLY A 177 2.21 -3.49 0.23
CA GLY A 177 2.30 -4.73 0.99
C GLY A 177 0.96 -5.38 1.27
N ASN A 178 1.05 -6.57 1.84
CA ASN A 178 -0.09 -7.40 2.20
C ASN A 178 -0.13 -7.63 3.71
N ILE A 179 -1.34 -7.75 4.21
CA ILE A 179 -1.67 -7.93 5.61
C ILE A 179 -2.45 -9.24 5.76
N VAL A 180 -2.08 -10.03 6.75
CA VAL A 180 -2.76 -11.28 7.11
C VAL A 180 -3.41 -11.15 8.48
N TYR A 181 -4.50 -11.88 8.67
CA TYR A 181 -5.09 -12.07 9.98
C TYR A 181 -4.45 -13.30 10.65
N VAL A 182 -3.97 -13.14 11.85
CA VAL A 182 -3.39 -14.20 12.68
C VAL A 182 -4.31 -14.42 13.85
N PRO A 183 -5.07 -15.53 13.89
CA PRO A 183 -5.91 -15.87 15.06
C PRO A 183 -5.06 -16.00 16.32
N SER A 184 -5.59 -15.58 17.48
CA SER A 184 -4.99 -15.98 18.73
C SER A 184 -5.20 -17.48 18.92
N ASN A 185 -4.13 -18.21 19.19
CA ASN A 185 -4.27 -19.59 19.66
C ASN A 185 -5.02 -19.53 21.01
N LYS A 186 -6.27 -19.96 21.02
CA LYS A 186 -6.89 -20.35 22.28
C LYS A 186 -6.28 -21.68 22.66
N GLU A 187 -5.42 -21.67 23.67
CA GLU A 187 -5.08 -22.88 24.41
C GLU A 187 -6.34 -23.49 25.05
#